data_43bcd7d681b3dca2f81fc8d9f3d65265
#
_entry.id   43bcd7d681b3dca2f81fc8d9f3d65265
#
_cell.length_a   1.000
_cell.length_b   1.000
_cell.length_c   1.000
_cell.angle_alpha   90.00
_cell.angle_beta   90.00
_cell.angle_gamma   90.00
#
_symmetry.space_group_name_H-M   'P 1'
#
loop_
_entity.id
_entity.type
_entity.pdbx_description
1 polymer ?
#
loop_
_entity_poly.entity_id
_entity_poly.type
_entity_poly.pdbx_seq_one_letter_code
_entity_poly.pdbx_strand_id
1 'polypeptide(L)' 'MPKKQTQEHPVTVEIEGKSYTGFYTVVSGIITVESDWGELRADPGSKAEVTARRLFLLILQGAKSRGELDGDEP' A
#
# COMPACT_ATOMS: atom_id res chain seq x y z
N MET A 1 -24.35 -9.47 -5.83
CA MET A 1 -24.02 -9.38 -5.47
C MET A 1 -23.35 -9.49 -5.04
N PRO A 2 -22.86 -9.35 -4.74
CA PRO A 2 -22.24 -9.21 -4.17
C PRO A 2 -21.55 -9.29 -3.74
N LYS A 3 -21.09 -9.04 -3.47
CA LYS A 3 -20.47 -8.97 -2.99
C LYS A 3 -19.60 -8.96 -2.36
N LYS A 4 -19.19 -8.52 -2.52
CA LYS A 4 -18.15 -8.64 -1.84
C LYS A 4 -18.10 -7.97 -0.55
N GLN A 5 -17.55 -8.35 0.41
CA GLN A 5 -17.61 -7.83 1.67
C GLN A 5 -16.41 -7.16 2.15
N THR A 6 -15.33 -7.32 1.48
CA THR A 6 -14.04 -6.71 1.83
C THR A 6 -14.06 -5.27 1.45
N GLN A 7 -13.72 -4.40 2.38
CA GLN A 7 -13.66 -2.98 2.11
C GLN A 7 -12.24 -2.56 1.90
N GLU A 8 -12.00 -1.87 0.81
CA GLU A 8 -10.68 -1.34 0.52
C GLU A 8 -10.60 0.08 1.01
N HIS A 9 -9.52 0.39 1.69
CA HIS A 9 -9.29 1.72 2.21
C HIS A 9 -8.10 2.33 1.50
N PRO A 10 -8.17 3.57 1.06
CA PRO A 10 -7.03 4.19 0.40
C PRO A 10 -5.94 4.48 1.40
N VAL A 11 -4.71 4.34 0.95
CA VAL A 11 -3.56 4.71 1.75
C VAL A 11 -2.63 5.51 0.85
N THR A 12 -2.21 6.66 1.34
CA THR A 12 -1.40 7.59 0.56
C THR A 12 -0.09 7.82 1.27
N VAL A 13 0.99 7.80 0.51
CA VAL A 13 2.32 8.07 1.02
C VAL A 13 2.97 9.06 0.08
N GLU A 14 3.69 10.02 0.65
CA GLU A 14 4.40 11.01 -0.13
C GLU A 14 5.89 10.73 -0.11
N ILE A 15 6.51 10.71 -1.28
CA ILE A 15 7.93 10.49 -1.41
C ILE A 15 8.47 11.56 -2.34
N GLU A 16 9.40 12.36 -1.81
CA GLU A 16 10.07 13.39 -2.61
C GLU A 16 9.09 14.32 -3.30
N GLY A 17 8.06 14.69 -2.57
CA GLY A 17 7.10 15.66 -3.09
C GLY A 17 6.01 15.08 -3.96
N LYS A 18 6.01 13.78 -4.17
CA LYS A 18 4.98 13.14 -4.99
C LYS A 18 4.15 12.23 -4.13
N SER A 19 2.85 12.23 -4.37
CA SER A 19 1.91 11.40 -3.62
C SER A 19 1.59 10.15 -4.39
N TYR A 20 1.58 9.03 -3.68
CA TYR A 20 1.25 7.74 -4.26
C TYR A 20 0.12 7.15 -3.44
N THR A 21 -0.82 6.50 -4.09
CA THR A 21 -1.97 5.94 -3.40
C THR A 21 -2.11 4.47 -3.74
N GLY A 22 -2.29 3.67 -2.72
CA GLY A 22 -2.65 2.27 -2.85
C GLY A 22 -3.89 2.03 -2.02
N PHE A 23 -4.19 0.77 -1.81
CA PHE A 23 -5.36 0.39 -1.03
C PHE A 23 -5.00 -0.75 -0.10
N TYR A 24 -5.69 -0.82 1.04
CA TYR A 24 -5.47 -1.93 1.93
C TYR A 24 -6.79 -2.50 2.39
N THR A 25 -6.75 -3.77 2.73
CA THR A 25 -7.89 -4.47 3.32
C THR A 25 -7.40 -5.23 4.54
N VAL A 26 -8.30 -5.48 5.47
CA VAL A 26 -7.99 -6.31 6.63
C VAL A 26 -9.01 -7.44 6.64
N VAL A 27 -8.52 -8.66 6.52
CA VAL A 27 -9.39 -9.83 6.47
C VAL A 27 -8.76 -10.89 7.35
N SER A 28 -9.53 -11.41 8.28
CA SER A 28 -9.10 -12.50 9.16
C SER A 28 -7.78 -12.20 9.85
N GLY A 29 -7.62 -10.96 10.28
CA GLY A 29 -6.42 -10.57 11.01
C GLY A 29 -5.18 -10.38 10.17
N ILE A 30 -5.35 -10.29 8.86
CA ILE A 30 -4.22 -10.05 7.96
C ILE A 30 -4.51 -8.79 7.17
N ILE A 31 -3.55 -7.87 7.15
CA ILE A 31 -3.67 -6.69 6.33
C ILE A 31 -2.94 -6.95 5.01
N THR A 32 -3.59 -6.57 3.92
CA THR A 32 -3.01 -6.67 2.59
C THR A 32 -3.01 -5.29 1.97
N VAL A 33 -1.85 -4.84 1.54
CA VAL A 33 -1.71 -3.57 0.84
C VAL A 33 -1.42 -3.88 -0.62
N GLU A 34 -2.22 -3.29 -1.51
CA GLU A 34 -2.09 -3.51 -2.94
C GLU A 34 -1.92 -2.19 -3.65
N SER A 35 -1.11 -2.18 -4.66
CA SER A 35 -0.91 -0.98 -5.45
C SER A 35 -0.40 -1.39 -6.83
N ASP A 36 -0.25 -0.41 -7.70
CA ASP A 36 0.31 -0.66 -9.02
C ASP A 36 1.77 -1.10 -8.95
N TRP A 37 2.42 -0.92 -7.81
CA TRP A 37 3.83 -1.23 -7.67
C TRP A 37 4.10 -2.51 -6.90
N GLY A 38 3.07 -3.14 -6.37
CA GLY A 38 3.26 -4.40 -5.66
C GLY A 38 2.25 -4.59 -4.56
N GLU A 39 2.45 -5.65 -3.81
CA GLU A 39 1.53 -6.06 -2.77
C GLU A 39 2.33 -6.61 -1.60
N LEU A 40 1.89 -6.30 -0.38
CA LEU A 40 2.47 -6.87 0.83
C LEU A 40 1.37 -7.23 1.80
N ARG A 41 1.62 -8.24 2.61
CA ARG A 41 0.70 -8.70 3.65
C ARG A 41 1.43 -8.78 4.97
N ALA A 42 0.70 -8.51 6.03
CA ALA A 42 1.31 -8.57 7.35
C ALA A 42 0.22 -8.57 8.41
N ASP A 43 0.66 -8.70 9.66
CA ASP A 43 -0.20 -8.55 10.82
C ASP A 43 -0.48 -7.05 10.97
N PRO A 44 -1.73 -6.64 11.08
CA PRO A 44 -2.03 -5.20 11.13
C PRO A 44 -1.59 -4.53 12.42
N GLY A 45 -1.36 -5.28 13.47
CA GLY A 45 -0.99 -4.67 14.74
C GLY A 45 -2.18 -3.95 15.35
N SER A 46 -1.91 -2.92 16.14
CA SER A 46 -2.97 -2.22 16.83
C SER A 46 -3.64 -1.16 15.98
N LYS A 47 -2.98 -0.68 14.94
CA LYS A 47 -3.55 0.34 14.07
C LYS A 47 -3.29 -0.03 12.62
N ALA A 48 -4.34 -0.49 11.96
CA ALA A 48 -4.20 -0.98 10.60
C ALA A 48 -3.72 0.10 9.65
N GLU A 49 -4.21 1.32 9.82
CA GLU A 49 -3.82 2.40 8.92
C GLU A 49 -2.32 2.69 8.99
N VAL A 50 -1.77 2.66 10.19
CA VAL A 50 -0.34 2.92 10.36
C VAL A 50 0.47 1.82 9.72
N THR A 51 0.04 0.57 9.93
CA THR A 51 0.73 -0.57 9.35
C THR A 51 0.64 -0.53 7.83
N ALA A 52 -0.54 -0.18 7.31
CA ALA A 52 -0.73 -0.11 5.86
C ALA A 52 0.20 0.92 5.24
N ARG A 53 0.35 2.08 5.88
CA ARG A 53 1.21 3.12 5.36
C ARG A 53 2.66 2.66 5.34
N ARG A 54 3.07 1.95 6.37
CA ARG A 54 4.42 1.43 6.44
C ARG A 54 4.67 0.39 5.36
N LEU A 55 3.72 -0.53 5.16
CA LEU A 55 3.86 -1.53 4.13
C LEU A 55 3.89 -0.90 2.74
N PHE A 56 3.03 0.09 2.53
CA PHE A 56 3.01 0.76 1.24
C PHE A 56 4.33 1.47 0.99
N LEU A 57 4.89 2.08 2.01
CA LEU A 57 6.19 2.72 1.87
C LEU A 57 7.25 1.72 1.45
N LEU A 58 7.22 0.52 2.02
CA LEU A 58 8.17 -0.51 1.63
C LEU A 58 7.99 -0.92 0.18
N ILE A 59 6.74 -1.03 -0.26
CA ILE A 59 6.46 -1.35 -1.65
C ILE A 59 7.06 -0.28 -2.55
N LEU A 60 6.84 0.99 -2.20
CA LEU A 60 7.31 2.08 -3.03
C LEU A 60 8.83 2.17 -3.03
N GLN A 61 9.46 1.89 -1.91
CA GLN A 61 10.91 1.90 -1.86
C GLN A 61 11.49 0.83 -2.75
N GLY A 62 10.87 -0.34 -2.78
CA GLY A 62 11.29 -1.39 -3.68
C GLY A 62 11.11 -1.00 -5.12
N ALA A 63 9.98 -0.37 -5.43
CA ALA A 63 9.71 0.08 -6.79
C ALA A 63 10.71 1.13 -7.22
N LYS A 64 11.07 2.03 -6.30
CA LYS A 64 12.03 3.07 -6.62
C LYS A 64 13.40 2.46 -6.94
N SER A 65 13.78 1.45 -6.17
CA SER A 65 15.03 0.75 -6.43
C SER A 65 15.06 0.12 -7.80
N ARG A 66 13.91 -0.30 -8.29
CA ARG A 66 13.83 -0.93 -9.60
C ARG A 66 13.57 0.07 -10.72
N GLY A 67 13.47 1.35 -10.40
CA GLY A 67 13.21 2.37 -11.41
C GLY A 67 11.76 2.39 -11.88
N GLU A 68 10.83 1.96 -11.06
CA GLU A 68 9.44 1.84 -11.47
C GLU A 68 8.56 2.99 -11.03
N LEU A 69 9.08 3.91 -10.22
CA LEU A 69 8.28 5.04 -9.79
C LEU A 69 8.31 6.14 -10.83
N ASP A 70 7.19 6.84 -10.94
CA ASP A 70 7.08 7.92 -11.91
C ASP A 70 8.12 8.98 -11.70
N GLY A 71 8.50 9.22 -10.49
CA GLY A 71 9.46 10.25 -10.19
C GLY A 71 10.83 10.00 -10.77
N ASP A 72 11.07 8.79 -11.22
CA ASP A 72 12.35 8.47 -11.79
C ASP A 72 12.45 8.81 -13.25
N GLU A 73 11.37 9.27 -13.84
CA GLU A 73 11.41 9.63 -15.22
C GLU A 73 12.34 10.80 -15.42
N PRO A 74 13.18 10.74 -16.38
CA PRO A 74 14.05 11.87 -16.64
C PRO A 74 13.29 13.07 -17.15
#